data_889f1d846eb09e77fce831a73d80a089
#
_entry.id   889f1d846eb09e77fce831a73d80a089
#
_cell.length_a   1.000
_cell.length_b   1.000
_cell.length_c   1.000
_cell.angle_alpha   90.00
_cell.angle_beta   90.00
_cell.angle_gamma   90.00
#
_symmetry.space_group_name_H-M   'P 1'
#
loop_
_entity.id
_entity.type
_entity.pdbx_description
1 polymer ?
#
loop_
_entity_poly.entity_id
_entity_poly.type
_entity_poly.pdbx_seq_one_letter_code
_entity_poly.pdbx_strand_id
1 'polypeptide(L)' 'MRRSDFWERLNAVLGPEYAASWSRDVVLPSLGDTVEGCFDRSEDTVDVWRDL' A
#
# COMPACT_ATOMS: atom_id res chain seq x y z
N MET A 1 5.07 -5.92 10.15
CA MET A 1 4.96 -6.41 8.77
C MET A 1 6.07 -5.79 7.93
N ARG A 2 6.75 -6.58 7.14
CA ARG A 2 7.80 -6.09 6.24
C ARG A 2 7.17 -5.55 4.96
N ARG A 3 7.86 -4.62 4.27
CA ARG A 3 7.37 -4.11 2.99
C ARG A 3 7.21 -5.21 1.95
N SER A 4 8.13 -6.17 1.93
CA SER A 4 8.04 -7.31 1.02
C SER A 4 6.77 -8.14 1.29
N ASP A 5 6.43 -8.36 2.55
CA ASP A 5 5.21 -9.08 2.92
C ASP A 5 3.96 -8.29 2.53
N PHE A 6 3.98 -6.98 2.70
CA PHE A 6 2.90 -6.10 2.29
C PHE A 6 2.64 -6.23 0.79
N TRP A 7 3.68 -6.11 -0.02
CA TRP A 7 3.56 -6.18 -1.48
C TRP A 7 3.14 -7.57 -1.94
N GLU A 8 3.66 -8.61 -1.30
CA GLU A 8 3.27 -9.98 -1.63
C GLU A 8 1.76 -10.19 -1.40
N ARG A 9 1.24 -9.71 -0.29
CA ARG A 9 -0.19 -9.81 0.01
C ARG A 9 -1.03 -8.96 -0.94
N LEU A 10 -0.60 -7.74 -1.20
CA LEU A 10 -1.32 -6.85 -2.11
C LEU A 10 -1.36 -7.42 -3.52
N ASN A 11 -0.25 -7.96 -4.00
CA ASN A 11 -0.18 -8.59 -5.31
C ASN A 11 -1.08 -9.83 -5.39
N ALA A 12 -1.19 -10.59 -4.31
CA ALA A 12 -2.07 -11.76 -4.26
C ALA A 12 -3.55 -11.37 -4.33
N VAL A 13 -3.92 -10.23 -3.77
CA VAL A 13 -5.31 -9.76 -3.75
C VAL A 13 -5.70 -9.07 -5.07
N LEU A 14 -4.83 -8.19 -5.57
CA LEU A 14 -5.14 -7.34 -6.73
C LEU A 14 -4.50 -7.81 -8.04
N GLY A 15 -3.44 -8.60 -7.95
CA GLY A 15 -2.59 -8.92 -9.10
C GLY A 15 -1.44 -7.92 -9.20
N PRO A 16 -0.25 -8.38 -9.69
CA PRO A 16 0.96 -7.53 -9.67
C PRO A 16 0.82 -6.23 -10.47
N GLU A 17 0.21 -6.29 -11.64
CA GLU A 17 0.06 -5.10 -12.50
C GLU A 17 -0.92 -4.09 -11.90
N TYR A 18 -2.04 -4.59 -11.41
CA TYR A 18 -3.06 -3.74 -10.81
C TYR A 18 -2.59 -3.15 -9.49
N ALA A 19 -1.90 -3.94 -8.67
CA ALA A 19 -1.38 -3.46 -7.39
C ALA A 19 -0.40 -2.30 -7.57
N ALA A 20 0.47 -2.35 -8.57
CA ALA A 20 1.42 -1.28 -8.84
C ALA A 20 0.72 0.03 -9.21
N SER A 21 -0.29 -0.03 -10.09
CA SER A 21 -1.07 1.15 -10.49
C SER A 21 -1.91 1.68 -9.32
N TRP A 22 -2.61 0.78 -8.63
CA TRP A 22 -3.48 1.13 -7.52
C TRP A 22 -2.72 1.83 -6.39
N SER A 23 -1.53 1.35 -6.08
CA SER A 23 -0.72 1.92 -4.99
C SER A 23 -0.23 3.34 -5.27
N ARG A 24 -0.21 3.75 -6.53
CA ARG A 24 0.19 5.11 -6.93
C ARG A 24 -0.99 6.05 -7.11
N ASP A 25 -2.17 5.51 -7.41
CA ASP A 25 -3.31 6.33 -7.83
C ASP A 25 -4.39 6.48 -6.75
N VAL A 26 -4.56 5.47 -5.91
CA VAL A 26 -5.64 5.47 -4.91
C VAL A 26 -5.17 6.08 -3.60
N VAL A 27 -5.84 7.15 -3.17
CA VAL A 27 -5.56 7.81 -1.88
C VAL A 27 -6.28 7.06 -0.77
N LEU A 28 -5.54 6.69 0.26
CA LEU A 28 -6.08 6.02 1.44
C LEU A 28 -6.80 7.04 2.33
N PRO A 29 -8.07 6.81 2.67
CA PRO A 29 -8.88 7.84 3.35
C PRO A 29 -8.35 8.27 4.72
N SER A 30 -7.88 7.32 5.52
CA SER A 30 -7.39 7.64 6.87
C SER A 30 -6.02 8.29 6.86
N LEU A 31 -5.16 7.90 5.92
CA LEU A 31 -3.79 8.40 5.83
C LEU A 31 -3.66 9.62 4.93
N GLY A 32 -4.63 9.85 4.06
CA GLY A 32 -4.67 11.01 3.18
C GLY A 32 -3.64 11.01 2.07
N ASP A 33 -3.08 9.83 1.73
CA ASP A 33 -2.08 9.70 0.68
C ASP A 33 -2.14 8.30 0.06
N THR A 34 -1.46 8.12 -1.06
CA THR A 34 -1.34 6.82 -1.70
C THR A 34 -0.42 5.89 -0.90
N VAL A 35 -0.45 4.59 -1.22
CA VAL A 35 0.44 3.61 -0.58
C VAL A 35 1.91 4.01 -0.77
N GLU A 36 2.30 4.38 -1.98
CA GLU A 36 3.68 4.80 -2.26
C GLU A 36 4.05 6.07 -1.50
N GLY A 37 3.14 7.04 -1.44
CA GLY A 37 3.36 8.27 -0.67
C GLY A 37 3.53 8.00 0.82
N CYS A 38 2.75 7.09 1.37
CA CYS A 38 2.89 6.68 2.78
C CYS A 38 4.24 6.05 3.05
N PHE A 39 4.72 5.19 2.16
CA PHE A 39 6.02 4.56 2.31
C PHE A 39 7.17 5.57 2.18
N ASP A 40 7.03 6.57 1.31
CA ASP A 40 8.00 7.65 1.21
C ASP A 40 8.12 8.46 2.50
N ARG A 41 7.02 8.57 3.25
CA ARG A 41 7.02 9.24 4.56
C ARG A 41 7.40 8.32 5.70
N SER A 42 7.83 7.11 5.42
CA SER A 42 8.20 6.09 6.42
C SER A 42 7.04 5.65 7.31
N GLU A 43 5.82 5.67 6.80
CA GLU A 43 4.67 5.12 7.51
C GLU A 43 4.83 3.62 7.74
N ASP A 44 4.27 3.13 8.85
CA ASP A 44 4.33 1.71 9.18
C ASP A 44 3.45 0.91 8.21
N THR A 45 4.00 -0.19 7.70
CA THR A 45 3.28 -1.06 6.77
C THR A 45 1.99 -1.63 7.35
N VAL A 46 1.95 -1.88 8.66
CA VAL A 46 0.75 -2.36 9.35
C VAL A 46 -0.35 -1.31 9.30
N ASP A 47 0.00 -0.05 9.52
CA ASP A 47 -0.98 1.04 9.48
C ASP A 47 -1.53 1.24 8.07
N VAL A 48 -0.67 1.16 7.07
CA VAL A 48 -1.08 1.23 5.67
C VAL A 48 -2.00 0.07 5.32
N TRP A 49 -1.65 -1.15 5.74
CA TRP A 49 -2.46 -2.34 5.49
C TRP A 49 -3.84 -2.24 6.13
N ARG A 50 -3.92 -1.71 7.35
CA ARG A 50 -5.20 -1.54 8.05
C ARG A 50 -6.15 -0.59 7.36
N ASP A 51 -5.61 0.40 6.66
CA ASP A 51 -6.43 1.38 5.92
C ASP A 51 -6.94 0.82 4.59
N LEU A 52 -6.45 -0.34 4.20
CA LEU A 52 -6.94 -1.03 3.03
C LEU A 52 -8.17 -1.86 3.38
#